data_6c34b229d583366203359bf39fe2301b
#
_entry.id   6c34b229d583366203359bf39fe2301b
#
_cell.length_a   1.000
_cell.length_b   1.000
_cell.length_c   1.000
_cell.angle_alpha   90.00
_cell.angle_beta   90.00
_cell.angle_gamma   90.00
#
_symmetry.space_group_name_H-M   'P 1'
#
loop_
_entity.id
_entity.type
_entity.pdbx_description
1 polymer ?
#
loop_
_entity_poly.entity_id
_entity_poly.type
_entity_poly.pdbx_seq_one_letter_code
_entity_poly.pdbx_strand_id
1 'polypeptide(L)'
;MSKEDIEGALEQLKDSNHVVLSVNPLDVEAFHFNHKDRCYHCKRSIMSKVIAVAKEHDFAYVLDGKNKDDEKVYRPGLKACEELGIISPLANNDLAKQEIRDYSKQLGIVTYNKPSNACLASRFDYNTELTLEKLKLVETGEKYLHDLGMLHTFKSTWRCGTS
;
A
#
# COMPACT_ATOMS: atom_id res chain seq x y z
N MET A 1 4.14 -5.67 -2.74
CA MET A 1 3.49 -6.47 -1.68
C MET A 1 4.17 -7.81 -1.67
N SER A 2 4.59 -8.33 -0.52
CA SER A 2 5.24 -9.64 -0.46
C SER A 2 4.28 -10.77 -0.83
N LYS A 3 4.83 -11.93 -1.20
CA LYS A 3 4.01 -13.12 -1.50
C LYS A 3 3.16 -13.53 -0.29
N GLU A 4 3.75 -13.50 0.88
CA GLU A 4 3.08 -13.81 2.17
C GLU A 4 1.92 -12.84 2.46
N ASP A 5 2.09 -11.54 2.13
CA ASP A 5 1.00 -10.56 2.28
C ASP A 5 -0.17 -10.83 1.34
N ILE A 6 0.11 -11.28 0.12
CA ILE A 6 -0.92 -11.63 -0.86
C ILE A 6 -1.68 -12.89 -0.40
N GLU A 7 -0.96 -13.93 -0.02
CA GLU A 7 -1.55 -15.19 0.46
C GLU A 7 -2.41 -14.96 1.71
N GLY A 8 -1.94 -14.18 2.67
CA GLY A 8 -2.71 -13.82 3.87
C GLY A 8 -3.95 -12.98 3.56
N ALA A 9 -3.90 -12.10 2.56
CA ALA A 9 -5.06 -11.33 2.13
C ALA A 9 -6.10 -12.21 1.43
N LEU A 10 -5.67 -13.14 0.58
CA LEU A 10 -6.54 -14.08 -0.11
C LEU A 10 -7.23 -15.03 0.87
N GLU A 11 -6.51 -15.55 1.86
CA GLU A 11 -7.11 -16.39 2.91
C GLU A 11 -8.17 -15.63 3.71
N GLN A 12 -7.92 -14.37 4.03
CA GLN A 12 -8.89 -13.53 4.74
C GLN A 12 -10.14 -13.22 3.91
N LEU A 13 -10.01 -13.16 2.59
CA LEU A 13 -11.08 -12.81 1.66
C LEU A 13 -11.77 -14.03 1.02
N LYS A 14 -11.39 -15.25 1.41
CA LYS A 14 -11.85 -16.49 0.75
C LYS A 14 -13.38 -16.62 0.68
N ASP A 15 -14.09 -16.12 1.69
CA ASP A 15 -15.55 -16.17 1.78
C ASP A 15 -16.21 -14.88 1.24
N SER A 16 -15.44 -13.99 0.62
CA SER A 16 -15.89 -12.71 0.07
C SER A 16 -15.76 -12.69 -1.45
N ASN A 17 -16.66 -12.00 -2.12
CA ASN A 17 -16.48 -11.69 -3.54
C ASN A 17 -15.28 -10.76 -3.71
N HIS A 18 -14.23 -11.21 -4.38
CA HIS A 18 -13.05 -10.40 -4.62
C HIS A 18 -12.49 -10.61 -6.02
N VAL A 19 -11.79 -9.59 -6.52
CA VAL A 19 -11.08 -9.62 -7.79
C VAL A 19 -9.61 -9.28 -7.53
N VAL A 20 -8.70 -10.10 -8.06
CA VAL A 20 -7.27 -9.86 -7.96
C VAL A 20 -6.78 -9.12 -9.19
N LEU A 21 -6.30 -7.89 -9.01
CA LEU A 21 -5.72 -7.09 -10.07
C LEU A 21 -4.20 -7.16 -10.01
N SER A 22 -3.59 -7.56 -11.12
CA SER A 22 -2.13 -7.49 -11.28
C SER A 22 -1.72 -6.14 -11.85
N VAL A 23 -0.89 -5.42 -11.12
CA VAL A 23 -0.31 -4.14 -11.53
C VAL A 23 1.18 -4.17 -11.28
N ASN A 24 1.96 -3.90 -12.32
CA ASN A 24 3.40 -3.72 -12.18
C ASN A 24 3.71 -2.22 -11.98
N PRO A 25 4.13 -1.78 -10.79
CA PRO A 25 4.43 -0.37 -10.57
C PRO A 25 5.61 0.15 -11.39
N LEU A 26 6.51 -0.72 -11.85
CA LEU A 26 7.64 -0.34 -12.71
C LEU A 26 7.21 0.14 -14.10
N ASP A 27 5.98 -0.15 -14.55
CA ASP A 27 5.42 0.38 -15.79
C ASP A 27 5.03 1.87 -15.66
N VAL A 28 5.07 2.42 -14.44
CA VAL A 28 4.81 3.84 -14.16
C VAL A 28 6.16 4.56 -14.08
N GLU A 29 6.45 5.41 -15.05
CA GLU A 29 7.74 6.11 -15.19
C GLU A 29 8.19 6.79 -13.88
N ALA A 30 7.30 7.56 -13.24
CA ALA A 30 7.60 8.23 -11.97
C ALA A 30 7.95 7.25 -10.83
N PHE A 31 7.43 6.02 -10.86
CA PHE A 31 7.81 4.97 -9.94
C PHE A 31 9.13 4.33 -10.35
N HIS A 32 9.30 4.03 -11.63
CA HIS A 32 10.52 3.42 -12.17
C HIS A 32 11.77 4.24 -11.83
N PHE A 33 11.69 5.56 -11.99
CA PHE A 33 12.78 6.48 -11.62
C PHE A 33 12.68 7.04 -10.19
N ASN A 34 11.84 6.47 -9.35
CA ASN A 34 11.72 6.84 -7.93
C ASN A 34 11.54 8.34 -7.69
N HIS A 35 10.73 9.02 -8.48
CA HIS A 35 10.46 10.45 -8.32
C HIS A 35 9.76 10.76 -6.99
N LYS A 36 9.84 12.01 -6.54
CA LYS A 36 9.22 12.43 -5.27
C LYS A 36 7.70 12.26 -5.26
N ASP A 37 7.07 12.41 -6.41
CA ASP A 37 5.63 12.24 -6.64
C ASP A 37 5.22 10.82 -7.09
N ARG A 38 6.15 9.85 -7.09
CA ARG A 38 5.90 8.45 -7.49
C ARG A 38 4.64 7.85 -6.85
N CYS A 39 4.37 8.22 -5.57
CA CYS A 39 3.21 7.70 -4.86
C CYS A 39 1.89 8.17 -5.46
N TYR A 40 1.83 9.40 -5.97
CA TYR A 40 0.67 9.93 -6.68
C TYR A 40 0.43 9.14 -7.98
N HIS A 41 1.46 9.03 -8.82
CA HIS A 41 1.35 8.36 -10.12
C HIS A 41 1.06 6.85 -9.99
N CYS A 42 1.72 6.17 -9.05
CA CYS A 42 1.48 4.76 -8.76
C CYS A 42 0.04 4.55 -8.25
N LYS A 43 -0.42 5.34 -7.29
CA LYS A 43 -1.78 5.25 -6.75
C LYS A 43 -2.82 5.53 -7.84
N ARG A 44 -2.61 6.56 -8.66
CA ARG A 44 -3.49 6.90 -9.79
C ARG A 44 -3.60 5.73 -10.77
N SER A 45 -2.48 5.11 -11.17
CA SER A 45 -2.46 3.95 -12.06
C SER A 45 -3.26 2.78 -11.50
N ILE A 46 -3.03 2.43 -10.22
CA ILE A 46 -3.74 1.33 -9.55
C ILE A 46 -5.24 1.62 -9.49
N MET A 47 -5.62 2.80 -8.99
CA MET A 47 -7.03 3.12 -8.76
C MET A 47 -7.81 3.33 -10.06
N SER A 48 -7.16 3.77 -11.15
CA SER A 48 -7.79 3.79 -12.47
C SER A 48 -8.17 2.40 -12.96
N LYS A 49 -7.35 1.38 -12.70
CA LYS A 49 -7.68 -0.02 -13.00
C LYS A 49 -8.82 -0.54 -12.11
N VAL A 50 -8.81 -0.18 -10.82
CA VAL A 50 -9.91 -0.53 -9.90
C VAL A 50 -11.23 0.05 -10.38
N ILE A 51 -11.24 1.34 -10.80
CA ILE A 51 -12.43 2.00 -11.34
C ILE A 51 -12.91 1.33 -12.64
N ALA A 52 -11.99 0.91 -13.52
CA ALA A 52 -12.36 0.21 -14.75
C ALA A 52 -13.12 -1.10 -14.42
N VAL A 53 -12.57 -1.90 -13.51
CA VAL A 53 -13.23 -3.15 -13.06
C VAL A 53 -14.55 -2.86 -12.34
N ALA A 54 -14.61 -1.83 -11.49
CA ALA A 54 -15.86 -1.44 -10.84
C ALA A 54 -16.96 -1.11 -11.86
N LYS A 55 -16.62 -0.41 -12.95
CA LYS A 55 -17.55 -0.11 -14.05
C LYS A 55 -17.98 -1.35 -14.82
N GLU A 56 -17.08 -2.30 -15.07
CA GLU A 56 -17.39 -3.58 -15.72
C GLU A 56 -18.39 -4.42 -14.92
N HIS A 57 -18.42 -4.23 -13.60
CA HIS A 57 -19.30 -4.92 -12.67
C HIS A 57 -20.49 -4.06 -12.19
N ASP A 58 -20.77 -2.93 -12.86
CA ASP A 58 -21.87 -2.02 -12.56
C ASP A 58 -21.87 -1.43 -11.13
N PHE A 59 -20.68 -1.32 -10.50
CA PHE A 59 -20.55 -0.64 -9.22
C PHE A 59 -20.58 0.89 -9.39
N ALA A 60 -21.45 1.54 -8.64
CA ALA A 60 -21.60 3.00 -8.68
C ALA A 60 -20.45 3.75 -8.00
N TYR A 61 -19.79 3.14 -7.01
CA TYR A 61 -18.78 3.79 -6.18
C TYR A 61 -17.56 2.89 -5.96
N VAL A 62 -16.40 3.53 -5.83
CA VAL A 62 -15.17 2.90 -5.35
C VAL A 62 -14.82 3.52 -4.01
N LEU A 63 -14.57 2.69 -3.01
CA LEU A 63 -14.23 3.10 -1.66
C LEU A 63 -12.78 2.73 -1.36
N ASP A 64 -12.12 3.49 -0.46
CA ASP A 64 -10.83 3.12 0.10
C ASP A 64 -10.83 3.10 1.64
N GLY A 65 -9.75 2.59 2.22
CA GLY A 65 -9.56 2.48 3.66
C GLY A 65 -8.81 3.64 4.30
N LYS A 66 -8.77 4.83 3.67
CA LYS A 66 -8.20 6.04 4.29
C LYS A 66 -8.91 6.30 5.63
N ASN A 67 -8.13 6.66 6.65
CA ASN A 67 -8.64 7.01 7.97
C ASN A 67 -8.31 8.48 8.31
N LYS A 68 -8.86 8.99 9.42
CA LYS A 68 -8.65 10.38 9.86
C LYS A 68 -7.17 10.76 10.06
N ASP A 69 -6.36 9.85 10.58
CA ASP A 69 -4.95 10.14 10.86
C ASP A 69 -4.11 10.29 9.58
N ASP A 70 -4.56 9.72 8.47
CA ASP A 70 -3.90 9.85 7.17
C ASP A 70 -3.94 11.28 6.63
N GLU A 71 -4.89 12.11 7.07
CA GLU A 71 -5.02 13.51 6.66
C GLU A 71 -3.94 14.42 7.24
N LYS A 72 -3.35 14.02 8.37
CA LYS A 72 -2.30 14.76 9.06
C LYS A 72 -0.92 14.60 8.43
N VAL A 73 -0.78 13.69 7.49
CA VAL A 73 0.51 13.33 6.89
C VAL A 73 0.49 13.64 5.39
N TYR A 74 1.54 14.33 4.91
CA TYR A 74 1.71 14.53 3.47
C TYR A 74 1.81 13.19 2.73
N ARG A 75 0.74 12.85 2.02
CA ARG A 75 0.64 11.62 1.22
C ARG A 75 0.18 11.94 -0.20
N PRO A 76 1.09 12.12 -1.14
CA PRO A 76 0.73 12.46 -2.53
C PRO A 76 -0.29 11.51 -3.17
N GLY A 77 -0.30 10.25 -2.76
CA GLY A 77 -1.27 9.26 -3.23
C GLY A 77 -2.73 9.56 -2.86
N LEU A 78 -2.99 10.32 -1.78
CA LEU A 78 -4.36 10.71 -1.40
C LEU A 78 -4.98 11.65 -2.43
N LYS A 79 -4.19 12.60 -2.95
CA LYS A 79 -4.63 13.50 -4.01
C LYS A 79 -5.12 12.74 -5.25
N ALA A 80 -4.45 11.64 -5.62
CA ALA A 80 -4.87 10.81 -6.75
C ALA A 80 -6.26 10.17 -6.51
N CYS A 81 -6.56 9.74 -5.26
CA CYS A 81 -7.87 9.19 -4.92
C CYS A 81 -8.96 10.26 -4.99
N GLU A 82 -8.70 11.46 -4.48
CA GLU A 82 -9.63 12.60 -4.53
C GLU A 82 -9.97 12.99 -5.97
N GLU A 83 -8.96 13.14 -6.82
CA GLU A 83 -9.14 13.47 -8.26
C GLU A 83 -9.91 12.39 -9.02
N LEU A 84 -9.82 11.13 -8.60
CA LEU A 84 -10.54 10.01 -9.19
C LEU A 84 -11.94 9.79 -8.59
N GLY A 85 -12.37 10.60 -7.64
CA GLY A 85 -13.70 10.50 -7.02
C GLY A 85 -13.86 9.30 -6.10
N ILE A 86 -12.76 8.78 -5.52
CA ILE A 86 -12.80 7.67 -4.58
C ILE A 86 -13.26 8.17 -3.23
N ILE A 87 -14.19 7.46 -2.62
CA ILE A 87 -14.80 7.82 -1.34
C ILE A 87 -14.03 7.11 -0.21
N SER A 88 -13.76 7.85 0.87
CA SER A 88 -13.05 7.36 2.07
C SER A 88 -13.99 7.33 3.28
N PRO A 89 -14.87 6.33 3.43
CA PRO A 89 -15.92 6.37 4.45
C PRO A 89 -15.39 6.47 5.88
N LEU A 90 -14.26 5.84 6.18
CA LEU A 90 -13.67 5.85 7.51
C LEU A 90 -13.16 7.25 7.88
N ALA A 91 -12.47 7.91 6.94
CA ALA A 91 -12.01 9.28 7.15
C ALA A 91 -13.18 10.28 7.21
N ASN A 92 -14.17 10.11 6.34
CA ASN A 92 -15.36 10.97 6.29
C ASN A 92 -16.21 10.91 7.57
N ASN A 93 -16.11 9.81 8.32
CA ASN A 93 -16.75 9.64 9.62
C ASN A 93 -15.77 9.82 10.79
N ASP A 94 -14.65 10.50 10.57
CA ASP A 94 -13.66 10.85 11.61
C ASP A 94 -13.04 9.67 12.36
N LEU A 95 -13.08 8.45 11.80
CA LEU A 95 -12.52 7.27 12.45
C LEU A 95 -10.99 7.30 12.43
N ALA A 96 -10.40 7.30 13.62
CA ALA A 96 -8.96 7.21 13.82
C ALA A 96 -8.47 5.77 13.66
N LYS A 97 -7.18 5.62 13.36
CA LYS A 97 -6.56 4.30 13.14
C LYS A 97 -6.72 3.35 14.32
N GLN A 98 -6.67 3.87 15.56
CA GLN A 98 -6.84 3.03 16.75
C GLN A 98 -8.27 2.51 16.89
N GLU A 99 -9.26 3.36 16.66
CA GLU A 99 -10.68 2.96 16.70
C GLU A 99 -10.98 1.87 15.66
N ILE A 100 -10.44 2.03 14.43
CA ILE A 100 -10.57 1.02 13.38
C ILE A 100 -9.96 -0.33 13.82
N ARG A 101 -8.81 -0.32 14.50
CA ARG A 101 -8.19 -1.53 15.05
C ARG A 101 -9.05 -2.18 16.12
N ASP A 102 -9.64 -1.39 17.01
CA ASP A 102 -10.47 -1.88 18.09
C ASP A 102 -11.77 -2.51 17.55
N TYR A 103 -12.42 -1.87 16.58
CA TYR A 103 -13.57 -2.45 15.88
C TYR A 103 -13.19 -3.70 15.09
N SER A 104 -12.06 -3.68 14.37
CA SER A 104 -11.58 -4.85 13.64
C SER A 104 -11.34 -6.05 14.57
N LYS A 105 -10.79 -5.80 15.77
CA LYS A 105 -10.60 -6.84 16.78
C LYS A 105 -11.95 -7.40 17.29
N GLN A 106 -12.92 -6.52 17.56
CA GLN A 106 -14.26 -6.94 17.98
C GLN A 106 -14.98 -7.76 16.92
N LEU A 107 -14.75 -7.45 15.64
CA LEU A 107 -15.30 -8.19 14.50
C LEU A 107 -14.54 -9.48 14.18
N GLY A 108 -13.50 -9.83 14.95
CA GLY A 108 -12.72 -11.05 14.75
C GLY A 108 -11.76 -10.98 13.55
N ILE A 109 -11.45 -9.78 13.02
CA ILE A 109 -10.52 -9.62 11.90
C ILE A 109 -9.10 -9.85 12.41
N VAL A 110 -8.47 -10.96 11.99
CA VAL A 110 -7.17 -11.40 12.50
C VAL A 110 -6.02 -10.43 12.22
N THR A 111 -6.15 -9.59 11.19
CA THR A 111 -5.13 -8.61 10.79
C THR A 111 -5.25 -7.26 11.50
N TYR A 112 -6.13 -7.11 12.50
CA TYR A 112 -6.40 -5.85 13.21
C TYR A 112 -5.15 -5.14 13.72
N ASN A 113 -4.13 -5.88 14.13
CA ASN A 113 -2.88 -5.36 14.68
C ASN A 113 -1.68 -5.43 13.71
N LYS A 114 -1.92 -5.77 12.44
CA LYS A 114 -0.84 -5.86 11.45
C LYS A 114 -0.15 -4.49 11.30
N PRO A 115 1.19 -4.42 11.38
CA PRO A 115 1.92 -3.18 11.17
C PRO A 115 1.80 -2.72 9.71
N SER A 116 1.80 -1.40 9.50
CA SER A 116 1.85 -0.84 8.14
C SER A 116 3.20 -1.10 7.52
N ASN A 117 3.23 -1.72 6.35
CA ASN A 117 4.44 -1.87 5.57
C ASN A 117 4.62 -0.65 4.64
N ALA A 118 5.83 -0.07 4.67
CA ALA A 118 6.20 0.94 3.71
C ALA A 118 6.53 0.30 2.36
N CYS A 119 6.29 1.05 1.26
CA CYS A 119 6.66 0.60 -0.07
C CYS A 119 8.18 0.38 -0.17
N LEU A 120 8.63 -0.72 -0.79
CA LEU A 120 10.06 -1.04 -0.98
C LEU A 120 10.84 0.08 -1.67
N ALA A 121 10.20 0.83 -2.59
CA ALA A 121 10.80 1.99 -3.23
C ALA A 121 11.27 3.07 -2.25
N SER A 122 10.73 3.12 -1.03
CA SER A 122 11.14 4.08 0.00
C SER A 122 12.50 3.77 0.64
N ARG A 123 13.12 2.65 0.27
CA ARG A 123 14.46 2.26 0.71
C ARG A 123 15.57 2.80 -0.18
N PHE A 124 15.19 3.42 -1.30
CA PHE A 124 16.10 4.01 -2.27
C PHE A 124 15.98 5.53 -2.25
N ASP A 125 17.09 6.21 -2.55
CA ASP A 125 17.09 7.66 -2.72
C ASP A 125 16.20 8.07 -3.91
N TYR A 126 15.61 9.26 -3.84
CA TYR A 126 14.84 9.79 -4.95
C TYR A 126 15.71 9.90 -6.22
N ASN A 127 15.07 9.74 -7.37
CA ASN A 127 15.69 9.72 -8.70
C ASN A 127 16.66 8.54 -8.93
N THR A 128 16.55 7.49 -8.12
CA THR A 128 17.23 6.21 -8.37
C THR A 128 16.35 5.36 -9.28
N GLU A 129 16.90 4.83 -10.35
CA GLU A 129 16.22 3.85 -11.18
C GLU A 129 15.95 2.57 -10.36
N LEU A 130 14.68 2.18 -10.28
CA LEU A 130 14.24 0.97 -9.60
C LEU A 130 14.12 -0.16 -10.60
N THR A 131 14.75 -1.30 -10.28
CA THR A 131 14.61 -2.54 -11.03
C THR A 131 13.99 -3.63 -10.18
N LEU A 132 13.49 -4.67 -10.82
CA LEU A 132 12.92 -5.82 -10.11
C LEU A 132 13.96 -6.47 -9.18
N GLU A 133 15.23 -6.54 -9.63
CA GLU A 133 16.33 -7.11 -8.85
C GLU A 133 16.59 -6.29 -7.59
N LYS A 134 16.65 -4.96 -7.71
CA LYS A 134 16.85 -4.07 -6.57
C LYS A 134 15.71 -4.21 -5.55
N LEU A 135 14.47 -4.24 -6.02
CA LEU A 135 13.30 -4.40 -5.14
C LEU A 135 13.28 -5.77 -4.45
N LYS A 136 13.63 -6.86 -5.16
CA LYS A 136 13.75 -8.19 -4.57
C LYS A 136 14.88 -8.29 -3.55
N LEU A 137 16.00 -7.63 -3.79
CA LEU A 137 17.12 -7.61 -2.84
C LEU A 137 16.68 -6.99 -1.51
N VAL A 138 15.98 -5.85 -1.57
CA VAL A 138 15.44 -5.21 -0.35
C VAL A 138 14.40 -6.09 0.32
N GLU A 139 13.48 -6.69 -0.42
CA GLU A 139 12.46 -7.60 0.13
C GLU A 139 13.10 -8.78 0.86
N THR A 140 14.12 -9.41 0.26
CA THR A 140 14.86 -10.52 0.87
C THR A 140 15.58 -10.07 2.13
N GLY A 141 16.23 -8.91 2.10
CA GLY A 141 16.91 -8.35 3.27
C GLY A 141 15.95 -8.00 4.41
N GLU A 142 14.82 -7.39 4.11
CA GLU A 142 13.79 -7.09 5.13
C GLU A 142 13.21 -8.39 5.72
N LYS A 143 12.98 -9.42 4.90
CA LYS A 143 12.54 -10.73 5.38
C LYS A 143 13.58 -11.38 6.31
N TYR A 144 14.83 -11.36 5.94
CA TYR A 144 15.92 -11.91 6.79
C TYR A 144 15.98 -11.20 8.15
N LEU A 145 15.86 -9.86 8.17
CA LEU A 145 15.86 -9.10 9.42
C LEU A 145 14.59 -9.37 10.26
N HIS A 146 13.47 -9.58 9.58
CA HIS A 146 12.23 -9.99 10.23
C HIS A 146 12.39 -11.34 10.94
N ASP A 147 12.96 -12.33 10.25
CA ASP A 147 13.15 -13.68 10.77
C ASP A 147 14.12 -13.69 11.97
N LEU A 148 15.02 -12.70 12.06
CA LEU A 148 15.88 -12.45 13.24
C LEU A 148 15.17 -11.68 14.37
N GLY A 149 13.89 -11.33 14.25
CA GLY A 149 13.15 -10.56 15.25
C GLY A 149 13.47 -9.06 15.28
N MET A 150 14.17 -8.53 14.26
CA MET A 150 14.66 -7.15 14.21
C MET A 150 13.69 -6.15 13.56
N LEU A 151 12.41 -6.47 13.49
CA LEU A 151 11.37 -5.81 12.69
C LEU A 151 11.17 -4.31 12.91
N HIS A 152 11.44 -3.80 14.09
CA HIS A 152 11.06 -2.43 14.44
C HIS A 152 12.19 -1.41 14.32
N THR A 153 13.43 -1.84 14.19
CA THR A 153 14.60 -0.96 14.31
C THR A 153 15.07 -0.35 12.98
N PHE A 154 14.72 -0.95 11.84
CA PHE A 154 15.33 -0.62 10.54
C PHE A 154 14.49 0.16 9.54
N LYS A 155 13.23 0.49 9.87
CA LYS A 155 12.35 1.23 8.93
C LYS A 155 12.83 2.61 8.49
N SER A 156 13.81 3.20 9.18
CA SER A 156 14.26 4.57 8.93
C SER A 156 15.70 4.73 8.46
N THR A 157 16.53 3.68 8.47
CA THR A 157 17.98 3.85 8.30
C THR A 157 18.62 3.01 7.19
N TRP A 158 17.90 2.09 6.56
CA TRP A 158 18.45 1.35 5.44
C TRP A 158 18.43 2.20 4.17
N ARG A 159 19.56 2.78 3.85
CA ARG A 159 19.87 3.28 2.52
C ARG A 159 20.83 2.28 1.88
N CYS A 160 20.45 1.73 0.73
CA CYS A 160 21.36 0.95 -0.08
C CYS A 160 22.43 1.91 -0.58
N GLY A 161 23.62 1.86 0.01
CA GLY A 161 24.74 2.63 -0.46
C GLY A 161 25.11 2.19 -1.86
N THR A 162 24.97 3.08 -2.82
CA THR A 162 25.62 2.95 -4.11
C THR A 162 27.10 3.29 -3.91
N SER A 163 27.96 2.26 -3.92
CA SER A 163 29.39 2.44 -4.14
C SER A 163 29.61 2.79 -5.59
#